data_9e6ea39fb475553bdd41f2dac96619b6
#
_entry.id   9e6ea39fb475553bdd41f2dac96619b6
#
_cell.length_a   1.000
_cell.length_b   1.000
_cell.length_c   1.000
_cell.angle_alpha   90.00
_cell.angle_beta   90.00
_cell.angle_gamma   90.00
#
_symmetry.space_group_name_H-M   'P 1'
#
loop_
_entity.id
_entity.type
_entity.pdbx_description
1 polymer ?
#
loop_
_entity_poly.entity_id
_entity_poly.type
_entity_poly.pdbx_seq_one_letter_code
_entity_poly.pdbx_strand_id
1 'polypeptide(L)'
;DEYYGHKVCLTGGSSNFISDCLIVDGNPADSTLTCQMLDRHDEIYGRYPLNAALDGGFASKANLKAAKSRDIKNVCFAKKRGLKEEDMCQSRWVYKRLRRFRAGIESGISWLKRSFGFWRCTWKSFRSFKSYVWSSIVAANLFTLARQEMA
;
A
#
# COMPACT_ATOMS: atom_id res chain seq x y z
N ASP A 1 -10.49 -21.79 -5.52
CA ASP A 1 -9.21 -21.64 -6.24
C ASP A 1 -8.13 -21.36 -5.20
N GLU A 2 -7.19 -22.30 -5.03
CA GLU A 2 -6.02 -22.07 -4.19
C GLU A 2 -5.04 -21.19 -4.95
N TYR A 3 -4.86 -19.96 -4.50
CA TYR A 3 -3.83 -19.07 -5.03
C TYR A 3 -2.50 -19.41 -4.37
N TYR A 4 -1.66 -20.13 -5.08
CA TYR A 4 -0.26 -20.33 -4.68
C TYR A 4 0.53 -19.05 -4.98
N GLY A 5 0.95 -18.36 -3.94
CA GLY A 5 1.77 -17.17 -4.10
C GLY A 5 2.07 -16.47 -2.76
N HIS A 6 3.12 -15.66 -2.77
CA HIS A 6 3.46 -14.82 -1.64
C HIS A 6 2.72 -13.48 -1.74
N LYS A 7 2.25 -12.99 -0.61
CA LYS A 7 1.59 -11.67 -0.57
C LYS A 7 2.60 -10.54 -0.62
N VAL A 8 2.31 -9.56 -1.46
CA VAL A 8 3.09 -8.33 -1.59
C VAL A 8 2.18 -7.15 -1.31
N CYS A 9 2.50 -6.38 -0.27
CA CYS A 9 1.81 -5.14 0.06
C CYS A 9 2.73 -3.96 -0.22
N LEU A 10 2.30 -3.06 -1.10
CA LEU A 10 3.05 -1.88 -1.50
C LEU A 10 2.56 -0.65 -0.74
N THR A 11 3.51 0.18 -0.30
CA THR A 11 3.24 1.50 0.27
C THR A 11 3.82 2.56 -0.65
N GLY A 12 3.06 3.61 -0.90
CA GLY A 12 3.49 4.74 -1.72
C GLY A 12 2.92 6.05 -1.21
N GLY A 13 3.47 7.15 -1.70
CA GLY A 13 3.08 8.50 -1.33
C GLY A 13 2.64 9.35 -2.54
N SER A 14 2.43 10.64 -2.31
CA SER A 14 2.02 11.61 -3.34
C SER A 14 3.07 11.85 -4.43
N SER A 15 4.31 11.46 -4.20
CA SER A 15 5.44 11.56 -5.14
C SER A 15 5.44 10.47 -6.23
N ASN A 16 4.48 9.54 -6.20
CA ASN A 16 4.40 8.36 -7.07
C ASN A 16 5.54 7.34 -6.90
N PHE A 17 6.41 7.52 -5.91
CA PHE A 17 7.38 6.50 -5.53
C PHE A 17 6.73 5.41 -4.68
N ILE A 18 7.20 4.18 -4.87
CA ILE A 18 6.93 3.08 -3.95
C ILE A 18 7.93 3.22 -2.81
N SER A 19 7.44 3.57 -1.64
CA SER A 19 8.27 3.91 -0.49
C SER A 19 8.61 2.72 0.40
N ASP A 20 7.77 1.68 0.37
CA ASP A 20 8.01 0.42 1.09
C ASP A 20 7.28 -0.75 0.43
N CYS A 21 7.74 -1.94 0.76
CA CYS A 21 7.16 -3.19 0.29
C CYS A 21 7.24 -4.25 1.40
N LEU A 22 6.09 -4.69 1.89
CA LEU A 22 5.99 -5.83 2.78
C LEU A 22 5.73 -7.09 1.96
N ILE A 23 6.67 -8.04 2.03
CA ILE A 23 6.58 -9.34 1.36
C ILE A 23 6.38 -10.41 2.44
N VAL A 24 5.25 -11.10 2.39
CA VAL A 24 4.86 -12.11 3.39
C VAL A 24 4.84 -13.49 2.74
N ASP A 25 5.39 -14.46 3.44
CA ASP A 25 5.28 -15.86 3.01
C ASP A 25 3.83 -16.33 3.14
N GLY A 26 3.33 -16.97 2.10
CA GLY A 26 1.91 -17.31 1.99
C GLY A 26 1.01 -16.12 1.65
N ASN A 27 -0.28 -16.31 1.88
CA ASN A 27 -1.31 -15.34 1.52
C ASN A 27 -2.27 -15.03 2.69
N PRO A 28 -1.78 -14.42 3.80
CA PRO A 28 -2.65 -14.04 4.91
C PRO A 28 -3.68 -12.99 4.49
N ALA A 29 -4.75 -12.83 5.25
CA ALA A 29 -5.75 -11.81 4.98
C ALA A 29 -5.14 -10.39 5.12
N ASP A 30 -5.49 -9.48 4.21
CA ASP A 30 -4.97 -8.09 4.24
C ASP A 30 -5.23 -7.41 5.57
N SER A 31 -6.40 -7.67 6.18
CA SER A 31 -6.78 -7.08 7.46
C SER A 31 -5.82 -7.40 8.60
N THR A 32 -5.10 -8.50 8.54
CA THR A 32 -4.11 -8.89 9.57
C THR A 32 -2.79 -8.13 9.44
N LEU A 33 -2.52 -7.52 8.29
CA LEU A 33 -1.26 -6.85 7.97
C LEU A 33 -1.31 -5.33 8.20
N THR A 34 -2.46 -4.76 8.52
CA THR A 34 -2.64 -3.32 8.64
C THR A 34 -1.69 -2.69 9.67
N CYS A 35 -1.64 -3.23 10.88
CA CYS A 35 -0.77 -2.71 11.93
C CYS A 35 0.70 -2.81 11.53
N GLN A 36 1.12 -3.95 11.01
CA GLN A 36 2.49 -4.15 10.56
C GLN A 36 2.92 -3.14 9.51
N MET A 37 2.05 -2.84 8.53
CA MET A 37 2.36 -1.84 7.50
C MET A 37 2.46 -0.42 8.06
N LEU A 38 1.60 -0.07 9.03
CA LEU A 38 1.65 1.24 9.69
C LEU A 38 2.89 1.38 10.56
N ASP A 39 3.24 0.34 11.31
CA ASP A 39 4.42 0.32 12.18
C ASP A 39 5.72 0.38 11.35
N ARG A 40 5.78 -0.30 10.21
CA ARG A 40 6.89 -0.15 9.24
C ARG A 40 7.05 1.28 8.71
N HIS A 41 5.95 1.99 8.50
CA HIS A 41 6.03 3.40 8.12
C HIS A 41 6.69 4.24 9.24
N ASP A 42 6.35 3.98 10.49
CA ASP A 42 6.98 4.63 11.63
C ASP A 42 8.48 4.27 11.75
N GLU A 43 8.83 3.00 11.58
CA GLU A 43 10.23 2.55 11.56
C GLU A 43 11.07 3.25 10.48
N ILE A 44 10.51 3.48 9.28
CA ILE A 44 11.22 4.11 8.16
C ILE A 44 11.32 5.63 8.30
N TYR A 45 10.24 6.28 8.75
CA TYR A 45 10.09 7.74 8.74
C TYR A 45 10.14 8.39 10.12
N GLY A 46 10.20 7.61 11.21
CA GLY A 46 10.18 8.09 12.59
C GLY A 46 8.85 8.72 13.01
N ARG A 47 7.78 8.44 12.27
CA ARG A 47 6.42 8.93 12.54
C ARG A 47 5.36 8.16 11.77
N TYR A 48 4.17 8.08 12.34
CA TYR A 48 3.00 7.62 11.60
C TYR A 48 2.51 8.65 10.57
N PRO A 49 1.86 8.22 9.48
CA PRO A 49 1.31 9.15 8.50
C PRO A 49 0.10 9.90 9.10
N LEU A 50 -0.07 11.18 8.77
CA LEU A 50 -1.28 11.93 9.14
C LEU A 50 -2.54 11.40 8.45
N ASN A 51 -2.37 10.89 7.24
CA ASN A 51 -3.43 10.38 6.40
C ASN A 51 -3.02 9.03 5.80
N ALA A 52 -3.90 8.06 5.86
CA ALA A 52 -3.68 6.74 5.27
C ALA A 52 -4.85 6.36 4.36
N ALA A 53 -4.54 5.89 3.16
CA ALA A 53 -5.50 5.33 2.22
C ALA A 53 -5.16 3.86 1.95
N LEU A 54 -6.08 2.98 2.30
CA LEU A 54 -5.87 1.52 2.32
C LEU A 54 -6.89 0.82 1.41
N ASP A 55 -6.50 -0.33 0.88
CA ASP A 55 -7.43 -1.14 0.11
C ASP A 55 -8.59 -1.68 0.95
N GLY A 56 -9.67 -2.08 0.28
CA GLY A 56 -10.86 -2.64 0.94
C GLY A 56 -10.60 -3.95 1.67
N GLY A 57 -9.54 -4.68 1.34
CA GLY A 57 -9.09 -5.87 2.07
C GLY A 57 -8.64 -5.59 3.50
N PHE A 58 -8.13 -4.38 3.76
CA PHE A 58 -7.68 -3.93 5.08
C PHE A 58 -8.80 -3.41 5.98
N ALA A 59 -10.01 -3.20 5.45
CA ALA A 59 -11.11 -2.55 6.16
C ALA A 59 -11.66 -3.43 7.28
N SER A 60 -11.57 -2.96 8.52
CA SER A 60 -12.26 -3.49 9.70
C SER A 60 -12.37 -2.41 10.78
N LYS A 61 -13.34 -2.58 11.71
CA LYS A 61 -13.46 -1.69 12.87
C LYS A 61 -12.21 -1.72 13.74
N ALA A 62 -11.60 -2.90 13.92
CA ALA A 62 -10.37 -3.08 14.68
C ALA A 62 -9.21 -2.32 14.05
N ASN A 63 -9.04 -2.41 12.72
CA ASN A 63 -7.97 -1.72 12.02
C ASN A 63 -8.16 -0.20 12.01
N LEU A 64 -9.40 0.28 11.88
CA LEU A 64 -9.68 1.70 12.02
C LEU A 64 -9.29 2.20 13.43
N LYS A 65 -9.71 1.47 14.47
CA LYS A 65 -9.37 1.81 15.87
C LYS A 65 -7.84 1.78 16.07
N ALA A 66 -7.16 0.76 15.58
CA ALA A 66 -5.70 0.63 15.69
C ALA A 66 -4.94 1.76 14.97
N ALA A 67 -5.43 2.21 13.81
CA ALA A 67 -4.86 3.34 13.10
C ALA A 67 -5.10 4.66 13.87
N LYS A 68 -6.31 4.85 14.41
CA LYS A 68 -6.65 6.05 15.22
C LYS A 68 -5.83 6.11 16.51
N SER A 69 -5.54 4.99 17.18
CA SER A 69 -4.69 4.94 18.38
C SER A 69 -3.22 5.27 18.10
N ARG A 70 -2.81 5.31 16.84
CA ARG A 70 -1.50 5.77 16.34
C ARG A 70 -1.51 7.23 15.86
N ASP A 71 -2.49 8.02 16.29
CA ASP A 71 -2.70 9.42 15.91
C ASP A 71 -2.87 9.68 14.40
N ILE A 72 -3.23 8.66 13.63
CA ILE A 72 -3.55 8.82 12.21
C ILE A 72 -4.91 9.50 12.09
N LYS A 73 -4.91 10.79 11.73
CA LYS A 73 -6.11 11.62 11.73
C LYS A 73 -7.16 11.16 10.73
N ASN A 74 -6.73 10.74 9.55
CA ASN A 74 -7.65 10.33 8.49
C ASN A 74 -7.23 8.97 7.91
N VAL A 75 -8.18 8.03 7.94
CA VAL A 75 -7.99 6.67 7.41
C VAL A 75 -9.10 6.40 6.42
N CYS A 76 -8.76 6.16 5.17
CA CYS A 76 -9.72 5.84 4.12
C CYS A 76 -9.51 4.41 3.64
N PHE A 77 -10.56 3.60 3.70
CA PHE A 77 -10.59 2.28 3.06
C PHE A 77 -11.34 2.35 1.73
N ALA A 78 -10.85 1.66 0.71
CA ALA A 78 -11.50 1.63 -0.60
C ALA A 78 -12.92 1.07 -0.55
N LYS A 79 -13.17 0.11 0.36
CA LYS A 79 -14.51 -0.40 0.68
C LYS A 79 -14.80 -0.14 2.15
N LYS A 80 -15.94 0.46 2.45
CA LYS A 80 -16.31 0.87 3.83
C LYS A 80 -16.57 -0.30 4.77
N ARG A 81 -17.08 -1.41 4.28
CA ARG A 81 -17.47 -2.60 5.08
C ARG A 81 -18.23 -2.25 6.38
N GLY A 82 -19.22 -1.35 6.27
CA GLY A 82 -20.03 -0.88 7.38
C GLY A 82 -19.41 0.25 8.23
N LEU A 83 -18.24 0.76 7.87
CA LEU A 83 -17.62 1.93 8.51
C LEU A 83 -18.25 3.22 7.96
N LYS A 84 -18.39 4.22 8.82
CA LYS A 84 -18.90 5.54 8.44
C LYS A 84 -17.75 6.46 8.04
N GLU A 85 -18.03 7.40 7.12
CA GLU A 85 -17.01 8.37 6.66
C GLU A 85 -16.54 9.29 7.78
N GLU A 86 -17.43 9.67 8.69
CA GLU A 86 -17.17 10.49 9.86
C GLU A 86 -16.25 9.83 10.88
N ASP A 87 -16.28 8.49 10.99
CA ASP A 87 -15.35 7.74 11.84
C ASP A 87 -13.96 7.64 11.22
N MET A 88 -13.91 7.61 9.89
CA MET A 88 -12.68 7.45 9.12
C MET A 88 -11.93 8.78 8.94
N CYS A 89 -12.61 9.85 8.58
CA CYS A 89 -12.00 11.11 8.19
C CYS A 89 -12.68 12.30 8.84
N GLN A 90 -11.90 13.36 9.11
CA GLN A 90 -12.36 14.61 9.72
C GLN A 90 -13.41 15.37 8.88
N SER A 91 -13.43 15.13 7.56
CA SER A 91 -14.42 15.71 6.65
C SER A 91 -14.64 14.85 5.42
N ARG A 92 -15.83 15.01 4.82
CA ARG A 92 -16.17 14.34 3.55
C ARG A 92 -15.23 14.76 2.39
N TRP A 93 -14.70 15.97 2.42
CA TRP A 93 -13.73 16.43 1.43
C TRP A 93 -12.42 15.64 1.53
N VAL A 94 -11.88 15.46 2.75
CA VAL A 94 -10.68 14.65 3.00
C VAL A 94 -10.91 13.22 2.57
N TYR A 95 -12.05 12.63 2.92
CA TYR A 95 -12.41 11.28 2.51
C TYR A 95 -12.39 11.11 0.97
N LYS A 96 -13.04 12.02 0.25
CA LYS A 96 -13.03 12.01 -1.23
C LYS A 96 -11.64 12.17 -1.82
N ARG A 97 -10.81 13.05 -1.24
CA ARG A 97 -9.42 13.25 -1.66
C ARG A 97 -8.59 11.99 -1.48
N LEU A 98 -8.69 11.31 -0.33
CA LEU A 98 -7.98 10.06 -0.06
C LEU A 98 -8.46 8.92 -0.98
N ARG A 99 -9.74 8.85 -1.30
CA ARG A 99 -10.26 7.89 -2.29
C ARG A 99 -9.67 8.10 -3.68
N ARG A 100 -9.55 9.35 -4.13
CA ARG A 100 -8.91 9.68 -5.42
C ARG A 100 -7.43 9.32 -5.41
N PHE A 101 -6.75 9.65 -4.32
CA PHE A 101 -5.35 9.25 -4.13
C PHE A 101 -5.18 7.73 -4.22
N ARG A 102 -6.05 6.96 -3.58
CA ARG A 102 -6.03 5.49 -3.64
C ARG A 102 -6.23 4.96 -5.07
N ALA A 103 -7.13 5.57 -5.84
CA ALA A 103 -7.31 5.19 -7.25
C ALA A 103 -6.05 5.44 -8.09
N GLY A 104 -5.30 6.50 -7.81
CA GLY A 104 -4.00 6.75 -8.43
C GLY A 104 -2.97 5.67 -8.12
N ILE A 105 -2.95 5.15 -6.90
CA ILE A 105 -2.07 4.03 -6.50
C ILE A 105 -2.42 2.75 -7.29
N GLU A 106 -3.69 2.45 -7.51
CA GLU A 106 -4.10 1.29 -8.34
C GLU A 106 -3.56 1.39 -9.77
N SER A 107 -3.58 2.58 -10.34
CA SER A 107 -2.99 2.84 -11.67
C SER A 107 -1.47 2.61 -11.65
N GLY A 108 -0.78 3.05 -10.60
CA GLY A 108 0.65 2.81 -10.40
C GLY A 108 1.00 1.33 -10.27
N ILE A 109 0.22 0.57 -9.50
CA ILE A 109 0.39 -0.89 -9.38
C ILE A 109 0.16 -1.58 -10.73
N SER A 110 -0.85 -1.17 -11.48
CA SER A 110 -1.13 -1.70 -12.82
C SER A 110 0.02 -1.41 -13.80
N TRP A 111 0.60 -0.21 -13.72
CA TRP A 111 1.77 0.15 -14.51
C TRP A 111 3.01 -0.67 -14.11
N LEU A 112 3.28 -0.84 -12.81
CA LEU A 112 4.35 -1.70 -12.30
C LEU A 112 4.23 -3.13 -12.85
N LYS A 113 3.04 -3.69 -12.83
CA LYS A 113 2.77 -5.03 -13.36
C LYS A 113 3.08 -5.13 -14.86
N ARG A 114 2.63 -4.17 -15.65
CA ARG A 114 2.76 -4.21 -17.12
C ARG A 114 4.15 -3.86 -17.62
N SER A 115 4.81 -2.89 -16.98
CA SER A 115 6.05 -2.33 -17.49
C SER A 115 7.32 -2.90 -16.84
N PHE A 116 7.22 -3.43 -15.61
CA PHE A 116 8.35 -3.93 -14.84
C PHE A 116 8.22 -5.41 -14.45
N GLY A 117 7.36 -6.14 -15.13
CA GLY A 117 7.22 -7.58 -14.96
C GLY A 117 6.65 -8.03 -13.61
N PHE A 118 6.08 -7.14 -12.81
CA PHE A 118 5.54 -7.45 -11.48
C PHE A 118 4.29 -8.36 -11.52
N TRP A 119 4.01 -8.92 -12.68
CA TRP A 119 2.87 -9.78 -12.93
C TRP A 119 3.13 -11.24 -12.56
N ARG A 120 4.32 -11.76 -12.88
CA ARG A 120 4.66 -13.16 -12.68
C ARG A 120 6.14 -13.33 -12.43
N CYS A 121 6.48 -13.82 -11.25
CA CYS A 121 7.85 -14.22 -10.92
C CYS A 121 8.06 -15.68 -11.37
N THR A 122 9.09 -15.91 -12.17
CA THR A 122 9.54 -17.25 -12.58
C THR A 122 10.72 -17.76 -11.75
N TRP A 123 11.23 -16.93 -10.85
CA TRP A 123 12.36 -17.28 -9.99
C TRP A 123 11.93 -18.23 -8.88
N LYS A 124 12.73 -19.28 -8.67
CA LYS A 124 12.48 -20.27 -7.63
C LYS A 124 13.00 -19.77 -6.29
N SER A 125 12.38 -20.17 -5.21
CA SER A 125 12.62 -19.82 -3.81
C SER A 125 12.06 -18.46 -3.36
N PHE A 126 11.68 -18.37 -2.09
CA PHE A 126 11.19 -17.15 -1.46
C PHE A 126 12.24 -16.01 -1.44
N ARG A 127 13.51 -16.38 -1.26
CA ARG A 127 14.61 -15.40 -1.32
C ARG A 127 14.71 -14.74 -2.70
N SER A 128 14.69 -15.55 -3.76
CA SER A 128 14.73 -15.05 -5.14
C SER A 128 13.46 -14.25 -5.48
N PHE A 129 12.30 -14.67 -4.99
CA PHE A 129 11.08 -13.92 -5.14
C PHE A 129 11.18 -12.51 -4.52
N LYS A 130 11.73 -12.38 -3.31
CA LYS A 130 11.98 -11.07 -2.69
C LYS A 130 12.90 -10.21 -3.54
N SER A 131 13.99 -10.76 -4.04
CA SER A 131 14.92 -10.03 -4.92
C SER A 131 14.24 -9.56 -6.21
N TYR A 132 13.42 -10.41 -6.82
CA TYR A 132 12.63 -10.05 -8.00
C TYR A 132 11.67 -8.89 -7.74
N VAL A 133 10.92 -8.94 -6.64
CA VAL A 133 9.97 -7.88 -6.24
C VAL A 133 10.72 -6.56 -6.05
N TRP A 134 11.81 -6.56 -5.28
CA TRP A 134 12.60 -5.34 -5.04
C TRP A 134 13.26 -4.80 -6.30
N SER A 135 13.76 -5.65 -7.19
CA SER A 135 14.33 -5.21 -8.48
C SER A 135 13.29 -4.48 -9.32
N SER A 136 12.07 -4.99 -9.39
CA SER A 136 10.97 -4.34 -10.11
C SER A 136 10.60 -2.99 -9.51
N ILE A 137 10.58 -2.89 -8.17
CA ILE A 137 10.28 -1.64 -7.46
C ILE A 137 11.38 -0.59 -7.70
N VAL A 138 12.65 -0.99 -7.59
CA VAL A 138 13.79 -0.09 -7.83
C VAL A 138 13.78 0.42 -9.26
N ALA A 139 13.56 -0.44 -10.24
CA ALA A 139 13.46 -0.04 -11.64
C ALA A 139 12.31 0.96 -11.88
N ALA A 140 11.14 0.72 -11.30
CA ALA A 140 10.01 1.64 -11.40
C ALA A 140 10.30 2.99 -10.72
N ASN A 141 10.92 2.99 -9.56
CA ASN A 141 11.29 4.22 -8.86
C ASN A 141 12.35 5.01 -9.63
N LEU A 142 13.37 4.37 -10.21
CA LEU A 142 14.36 5.03 -11.05
C LEU A 142 13.72 5.65 -12.30
N PHE A 143 12.79 4.94 -12.93
CA PHE A 143 12.07 5.49 -14.08
C PHE A 143 11.20 6.69 -13.67
N THR A 144 10.55 6.63 -12.51
CA THR A 144 9.76 7.75 -11.97
C THR A 144 10.65 8.96 -11.71
N LEU A 145 11.82 8.75 -11.11
CA LEU A 145 12.81 9.80 -10.87
C LEU A 145 13.25 10.45 -12.18
N ALA A 146 13.67 9.66 -13.15
CA ALA A 146 14.11 10.16 -14.47
C ALA A 146 13.03 10.99 -15.16
N ARG A 147 11.76 10.59 -15.07
CA ARG A 147 10.65 11.38 -15.63
C ARG A 147 10.42 12.70 -14.91
N GLN A 148 10.65 12.76 -13.60
CA GLN A 148 10.50 14.00 -12.83
C GLN A 148 11.64 14.99 -13.13
N GLU A 149 12.86 14.49 -13.34
CA GLU A 149 14.01 15.34 -13.71
C GLU A 149 13.93 15.88 -15.16
N MET A 150 13.21 15.19 -16.04
CA MET A 150 13.04 15.60 -17.43
C MET A 150 11.79 16.49 -17.67
N ALA A 151 10.95 16.66 -16.67
CA ALA A 151 9.71 17.43 -16.78
C ALA A 151 9.90 18.89 -16.38
#